data_a5324591839d2e7db7d67a3b55137b10
#
_entry.id   a5324591839d2e7db7d67a3b55137b10
#
_cell.length_a   1.000
_cell.length_b   1.000
_cell.length_c   1.000
_cell.angle_alpha   90.00
_cell.angle_beta   90.00
_cell.angle_gamma   90.00
#
_symmetry.space_group_name_H-M   'P 1'
#
loop_
_entity.id
_entity.type
_entity.pdbx_description
1 polymer ?
#
loop_
_entity_poly.entity_id
_entity_poly.type
_entity_poly.pdbx_seq_one_letter_code
_entity_poly.pdbx_strand_id
1 'polypeptide(L)'
;MNSPNTSNHQQLFPKTSGFVYLGAFLVLCPAIVYFYYIYIYATNIPFSDDYPQLLDDMVSTIQLDSLQKKLALIFFSHDLESLLLFQRAIILLIHAIGGEIDLKTPLFIGNSTLLGFLFFAYKTLPEKKERIFLVLPAALILFQLKPNWVYMIWSTNVARLHALFFAGLVFYFLAKDSKKYFFGASFFAICATLAQSAGSAVIPTAWIMLIIQKRFKLAWVWLVGNLVFLGFYSYLGGFTSSYTNSLFSISSLNDLVRIGLFFISFLGSMFSFENQIVILSFGILIVFYFIFLVYKKYYVINLTVFSFMIYTMLLAAIAAIFRSGLGENAVFADRYKIHSLIMMLMIYISLIDLFYSRINRKWVFVISMVVITGSMYFISYVEGKQKLAFSKFLLVWRTNQWLDKNYNLLAHPYQDQANAIMTRALTSGYYKLPHQLIKIPDEKYSPSVDSMGLCSKESQTPFNADFNVIAVGPKISPFLVRIEGIIYGQEPLHSGEAEPVRVLLISSEGSY
;
A
#
# COMPACT_ATOMS: atom_id res chain seq x y z
N MET A 1 -15.54 -31.35 57.21
CA MET A 1 -15.58 -30.07 56.51
C MET A 1 -15.62 -30.37 55.03
N ASN A 2 -16.79 -30.23 54.44
CA ASN A 2 -17.04 -30.55 53.00
C ASN A 2 -16.48 -29.45 52.11
N SER A 3 -15.58 -29.79 51.17
CA SER A 3 -15.14 -28.91 50.12
C SER A 3 -16.32 -28.57 49.19
N PRO A 4 -16.53 -27.27 48.84
CA PRO A 4 -17.59 -26.92 47.91
C PRO A 4 -17.23 -27.42 46.51
N ASN A 5 -18.15 -28.14 45.91
CA ASN A 5 -18.20 -28.54 44.50
C ASN A 5 -18.01 -27.30 43.61
N THR A 6 -16.88 -27.14 42.99
CA THR A 6 -16.67 -26.18 41.90
C THR A 6 -17.41 -26.71 40.68
N SER A 7 -18.63 -26.18 40.52
CA SER A 7 -19.55 -26.48 39.45
C SER A 7 -18.92 -26.26 38.07
N ASN A 8 -19.00 -27.29 37.28
CA ASN A 8 -18.85 -27.43 35.85
C ASN A 8 -19.51 -26.31 35.04
N HIS A 9 -18.88 -25.14 34.95
CA HIS A 9 -19.19 -24.13 33.89
C HIS A 9 -18.18 -24.19 32.73
N GLN A 10 -17.63 -25.38 32.49
CA GLN A 10 -16.75 -25.61 31.34
C GLN A 10 -17.45 -26.54 30.37
N GLN A 11 -18.18 -26.03 29.40
CA GLN A 11 -18.33 -26.60 28.05
C GLN A 11 -19.44 -25.86 27.27
N LEU A 12 -19.15 -24.61 26.84
CA LEU A 12 -20.00 -23.93 25.84
C LEU A 12 -19.52 -24.16 24.39
N PHE A 13 -18.48 -24.97 24.21
CA PHE A 13 -17.96 -25.29 22.88
C PHE A 13 -17.98 -26.79 22.64
N PRO A 14 -18.70 -27.24 21.62
CA PRO A 14 -18.56 -28.62 21.17
C PRO A 14 -17.11 -28.85 20.71
N LYS A 15 -16.51 -29.98 21.12
CA LYS A 15 -15.19 -30.48 20.70
C LYS A 15 -15.16 -30.87 19.21
N THR A 16 -15.98 -30.26 18.35
CA THR A 16 -16.16 -30.71 16.99
C THR A 16 -15.17 -29.98 16.06
N SER A 17 -14.41 -30.78 15.32
CA SER A 17 -13.55 -30.34 14.21
C SER A 17 -14.25 -29.34 13.25
N GLY A 18 -15.56 -29.46 13.05
CA GLY A 18 -16.37 -28.58 12.20
C GLY A 18 -16.31 -27.10 12.58
N PHE A 19 -16.25 -26.77 13.88
CA PHE A 19 -16.20 -25.37 14.32
C PHE A 19 -14.86 -24.69 13.98
N VAL A 20 -13.77 -25.45 14.02
CA VAL A 20 -12.43 -24.98 13.65
C VAL A 20 -12.35 -24.77 12.14
N TYR A 21 -12.91 -25.68 11.34
CA TYR A 21 -12.95 -25.55 9.88
C TYR A 21 -13.80 -24.35 9.44
N LEU A 22 -14.96 -24.12 10.07
CA LEU A 22 -15.76 -22.92 9.81
C LEU A 22 -15.00 -21.65 10.14
N GLY A 23 -14.33 -21.60 11.31
CA GLY A 23 -13.50 -20.46 11.69
C GLY A 23 -12.36 -20.21 10.71
N ALA A 24 -11.65 -21.25 10.27
CA ALA A 24 -10.60 -21.14 9.28
C ALA A 24 -11.12 -20.65 7.93
N PHE A 25 -12.27 -21.15 7.47
CA PHE A 25 -12.93 -20.67 6.25
C PHE A 25 -13.28 -19.19 6.36
N LEU A 26 -13.91 -18.75 7.44
CA LEU A 26 -14.27 -17.34 7.67
C LEU A 26 -13.04 -16.42 7.68
N VAL A 27 -11.92 -16.87 8.26
CA VAL A 27 -10.65 -16.12 8.28
C VAL A 27 -10.02 -16.01 6.90
N LEU A 28 -10.12 -17.05 6.07
CA LEU A 28 -9.57 -17.07 4.72
C LEU A 28 -10.44 -16.33 3.71
N CYS A 29 -11.74 -16.22 3.95
CA CYS A 29 -12.69 -15.61 3.02
C CYS A 29 -12.28 -14.17 2.61
N PRO A 30 -11.92 -13.23 3.51
CA PRO A 30 -11.45 -11.90 3.13
C PRO A 30 -10.21 -11.95 2.25
N ALA A 31 -9.27 -12.87 2.51
CA ALA A 31 -8.06 -13.04 1.70
C ALA A 31 -8.40 -13.55 0.29
N ILE A 32 -9.27 -14.56 0.19
CA ILE A 32 -9.71 -15.11 -1.11
C ILE A 32 -10.36 -14.01 -1.95
N VAL A 33 -11.28 -13.23 -1.36
CA VAL A 33 -11.92 -12.09 -2.01
C VAL A 33 -10.89 -11.07 -2.48
N TYR A 34 -9.92 -10.74 -1.63
CA TYR A 34 -8.85 -9.79 -1.95
C TYR A 34 -8.01 -10.25 -3.16
N PHE A 35 -7.52 -11.49 -3.17
CA PHE A 35 -6.73 -12.02 -4.28
C PHE A 35 -7.55 -12.21 -5.56
N TYR A 36 -8.83 -12.53 -5.44
CA TYR A 36 -9.76 -12.53 -6.56
C TYR A 36 -9.86 -11.15 -7.23
N TYR A 37 -9.88 -10.07 -6.43
CA TYR A 37 -9.87 -8.71 -6.97
C TYR A 37 -8.54 -8.33 -7.62
N ILE A 38 -7.40 -8.79 -7.10
CA ILE A 38 -6.11 -8.65 -7.81
C ILE A 38 -6.20 -9.37 -9.15
N TYR A 39 -6.72 -10.60 -9.18
CA TYR A 39 -6.85 -11.37 -10.42
C TYR A 39 -7.66 -10.63 -11.49
N ILE A 40 -8.78 -10.01 -11.11
CA ILE A 40 -9.68 -9.30 -12.03
C ILE A 40 -9.14 -7.95 -12.46
N TYR A 41 -8.58 -7.16 -11.53
CA TYR A 41 -8.27 -5.75 -11.79
C TYR A 41 -6.80 -5.47 -12.10
N ALA A 42 -5.87 -6.30 -11.66
CA ALA A 42 -4.47 -6.16 -12.04
C ALA A 42 -4.27 -6.37 -13.54
N THR A 43 -3.50 -5.49 -14.15
CA THR A 43 -3.19 -5.53 -15.58
C THR A 43 -1.69 -5.54 -15.78
N ASN A 44 -1.22 -6.09 -16.92
CA ASN A 44 0.17 -5.93 -17.34
C ASN A 44 0.33 -4.60 -18.09
N ILE A 45 -0.08 -3.49 -17.46
CA ILE A 45 0.07 -2.13 -17.97
C ILE A 45 0.81 -1.33 -16.90
N PRO A 46 1.93 -0.65 -17.22
CA PRO A 46 2.69 0.11 -16.24
C PRO A 46 1.90 1.31 -15.73
N PHE A 47 2.07 1.63 -14.46
CA PHE A 47 1.45 2.76 -13.79
C PHE A 47 2.51 3.61 -13.07
N SER A 48 2.54 4.93 -13.33
CA SER A 48 3.46 5.87 -12.67
C SER A 48 4.92 5.39 -12.72
N ASP A 49 5.53 5.16 -11.57
CA ASP A 49 6.93 4.76 -11.44
C ASP A 49 7.25 3.36 -12.03
N ASP A 50 6.25 2.56 -12.43
CA ASP A 50 6.51 1.29 -13.12
C ASP A 50 7.24 1.52 -14.46
N TYR A 51 7.03 2.67 -15.12
CA TYR A 51 7.70 2.99 -16.38
C TYR A 51 9.21 3.06 -16.20
N PRO A 52 9.79 4.00 -15.42
CA PRO A 52 11.24 4.10 -15.27
C PRO A 52 11.82 2.98 -14.41
N GLN A 53 11.19 2.63 -13.28
CA GLN A 53 11.79 1.80 -12.24
C GLN A 53 11.74 0.30 -12.53
N LEU A 54 10.74 -0.14 -13.26
CA LEU A 54 10.59 -1.56 -13.57
C LEU A 54 10.71 -1.84 -15.07
N LEU A 55 9.96 -1.13 -15.92
CA LEU A 55 9.94 -1.46 -17.34
C LEU A 55 11.26 -1.07 -18.02
N ASP A 56 11.71 0.17 -17.86
CA ASP A 56 12.92 0.70 -18.48
C ASP A 56 14.19 0.02 -17.97
N ASP A 57 14.32 -0.09 -16.64
CA ASP A 57 15.43 -0.75 -15.98
C ASP A 57 15.53 -2.23 -16.37
N MET A 58 14.39 -2.93 -16.47
CA MET A 58 14.40 -4.35 -16.81
C MET A 58 14.75 -4.57 -18.29
N VAL A 59 14.17 -3.78 -19.20
CA VAL A 59 14.56 -3.85 -20.64
C VAL A 59 16.05 -3.60 -20.79
N SER A 60 16.57 -2.56 -20.14
CA SER A 60 18.01 -2.24 -20.16
C SER A 60 18.86 -3.38 -19.58
N THR A 61 18.44 -3.96 -18.45
CA THR A 61 19.16 -5.06 -17.79
C THR A 61 19.17 -6.32 -18.66
N ILE A 62 18.04 -6.67 -19.29
CA ILE A 62 17.94 -7.89 -20.12
C ILE A 62 18.84 -7.78 -21.35
N GLN A 63 18.94 -6.60 -21.96
CA GLN A 63 19.77 -6.34 -23.14
C GLN A 63 21.27 -6.43 -22.90
N LEU A 64 21.74 -6.40 -21.64
CA LEU A 64 23.17 -6.53 -21.33
C LEU A 64 23.67 -7.97 -21.55
N ASP A 65 24.83 -8.12 -22.15
CA ASP A 65 25.41 -9.42 -22.49
C ASP A 65 26.05 -10.15 -21.30
N SER A 66 26.53 -9.43 -20.29
CA SER A 66 27.25 -10.01 -19.17
C SER A 66 26.47 -9.96 -17.86
N LEU A 67 26.54 -11.05 -17.08
CA LEU A 67 25.92 -11.14 -15.76
C LEU A 67 26.46 -10.03 -14.82
N GLN A 68 27.74 -9.71 -14.90
CA GLN A 68 28.36 -8.66 -14.10
C GLN A 68 27.72 -7.29 -14.37
N LYS A 69 27.51 -6.93 -15.66
CA LYS A 69 26.82 -5.69 -16.03
C LYS A 69 25.37 -5.68 -15.60
N LYS A 70 24.67 -6.82 -15.72
CA LYS A 70 23.29 -6.98 -15.23
C LYS A 70 23.19 -6.73 -13.73
N LEU A 71 24.06 -7.36 -12.95
CA LEU A 71 24.11 -7.15 -11.50
C LEU A 71 24.47 -5.69 -11.16
N ALA A 72 25.46 -5.11 -11.87
CA ALA A 72 25.81 -3.71 -11.67
C ALA A 72 24.59 -2.79 -11.88
N LEU A 73 23.83 -2.97 -12.96
CA LEU A 73 22.66 -2.13 -13.22
C LEU A 73 21.57 -2.33 -12.15
N ILE A 74 21.33 -3.56 -11.70
CA ILE A 74 20.34 -3.85 -10.65
C ILE A 74 20.71 -3.16 -9.32
N PHE A 75 22.00 -3.17 -8.97
CA PHE A 75 22.48 -2.64 -7.70
C PHE A 75 22.84 -1.15 -7.74
N PHE A 76 23.18 -0.59 -8.89
CA PHE A 76 23.69 0.78 -9.04
C PHE A 76 22.82 1.68 -9.92
N SER A 77 21.60 1.29 -10.21
CA SER A 77 20.66 2.16 -10.93
C SER A 77 20.27 3.35 -10.03
N HIS A 78 20.68 4.56 -10.44
CA HIS A 78 20.72 5.74 -9.59
C HIS A 78 19.49 6.63 -9.62
N ASP A 79 18.43 6.27 -10.37
CA ASP A 79 17.39 7.25 -10.71
C ASP A 79 16.35 7.48 -9.61
N LEU A 80 16.40 6.79 -8.45
CA LEU A 80 15.30 6.78 -7.51
C LEU A 80 15.71 6.64 -6.05
N GLU A 81 14.80 7.07 -5.17
CA GLU A 81 14.90 7.05 -3.71
C GLU A 81 15.16 5.67 -3.07
N SER A 82 15.12 4.60 -3.85
CA SER A 82 15.20 3.21 -3.37
C SER A 82 15.71 2.28 -4.46
N LEU A 83 16.55 1.32 -4.11
CA LEU A 83 17.11 0.35 -5.06
C LEU A 83 16.08 -0.64 -5.62
N LEU A 84 14.93 -0.83 -4.96
CA LEU A 84 13.83 -1.75 -5.34
C LEU A 84 14.31 -3.16 -5.73
N LEU A 85 15.36 -3.64 -5.08
CA LEU A 85 16.08 -4.85 -5.48
C LEU A 85 15.16 -6.07 -5.59
N PHE A 86 14.20 -6.21 -4.64
CA PHE A 86 13.29 -7.36 -4.65
C PHE A 86 12.33 -7.35 -5.83
N GLN A 87 11.77 -6.18 -6.20
CA GLN A 87 10.89 -6.07 -7.37
C GLN A 87 11.62 -6.39 -8.65
N ARG A 88 12.83 -5.83 -8.82
CA ARG A 88 13.68 -6.09 -9.98
C ARG A 88 14.06 -7.57 -10.08
N ALA A 89 14.46 -8.18 -8.96
CA ALA A 89 14.81 -9.59 -8.91
C ALA A 89 13.59 -10.49 -9.25
N ILE A 90 12.40 -10.16 -8.74
CA ILE A 90 11.15 -10.88 -9.04
C ILE A 90 10.84 -10.80 -10.54
N ILE A 91 10.89 -9.61 -11.15
CA ILE A 91 10.59 -9.43 -12.57
C ILE A 91 11.61 -10.15 -13.45
N LEU A 92 12.90 -10.09 -13.11
CA LEU A 92 13.94 -10.83 -13.83
C LEU A 92 13.74 -12.34 -13.74
N LEU A 93 13.34 -12.85 -12.58
CA LEU A 93 13.02 -14.25 -12.40
C LEU A 93 11.81 -14.66 -13.26
N ILE A 94 10.76 -13.84 -13.27
CA ILE A 94 9.57 -14.07 -14.09
C ILE A 94 9.95 -14.07 -15.58
N HIS A 95 10.74 -13.07 -16.00
CA HIS A 95 11.25 -13.01 -17.39
C HIS A 95 12.10 -14.24 -17.74
N ALA A 96 12.98 -14.69 -16.84
CA ALA A 96 13.82 -15.87 -17.08
C ALA A 96 13.00 -17.16 -17.27
N ILE A 97 11.80 -17.25 -16.67
CA ILE A 97 10.89 -18.39 -16.78
C ILE A 97 9.95 -18.24 -17.98
N GLY A 98 9.37 -17.06 -18.16
CA GLY A 98 8.30 -16.80 -19.13
C GLY A 98 8.75 -16.11 -20.42
N GLY A 99 9.98 -15.59 -20.49
CA GLY A 99 10.51 -14.87 -21.65
C GLY A 99 10.00 -13.44 -21.81
N GLU A 100 9.08 -12.98 -20.94
CA GLU A 100 8.44 -11.67 -21.03
C GLU A 100 8.46 -10.95 -19.69
N ILE A 101 8.49 -9.60 -19.72
CA ILE A 101 8.31 -8.77 -18.54
C ILE A 101 6.83 -8.79 -18.17
N ASP A 102 6.51 -9.25 -16.96
CA ASP A 102 5.16 -9.26 -16.42
C ASP A 102 5.11 -8.40 -15.15
N LEU A 103 4.30 -7.34 -15.18
CA LEU A 103 4.05 -6.44 -14.06
C LEU A 103 2.89 -6.91 -13.16
N LYS A 104 2.11 -7.90 -13.60
CA LYS A 104 0.97 -8.41 -12.84
C LYS A 104 1.39 -9.42 -11.76
N THR A 105 2.30 -10.33 -12.06
CA THR A 105 2.76 -11.36 -11.11
C THR A 105 3.41 -10.79 -9.85
N PRO A 106 4.25 -9.74 -9.90
CA PRO A 106 4.78 -9.08 -8.71
C PRO A 106 3.70 -8.59 -7.74
N LEU A 107 2.51 -8.20 -8.25
CA LEU A 107 1.38 -7.78 -7.41
C LEU A 107 0.89 -8.94 -6.53
N PHE A 108 0.78 -10.16 -7.06
CA PHE A 108 0.42 -11.34 -6.27
C PHE A 108 1.48 -11.67 -5.23
N ILE A 109 2.75 -11.68 -5.62
CA ILE A 109 3.87 -11.99 -4.72
C ILE A 109 3.94 -10.97 -3.59
N GLY A 110 3.90 -9.67 -3.91
CA GLY A 110 3.94 -8.62 -2.90
C GLY A 110 2.75 -8.66 -1.94
N ASN A 111 1.54 -8.81 -2.45
CA ASN A 111 0.35 -8.88 -1.61
C ASN A 111 0.27 -10.18 -0.78
N SER A 112 0.98 -11.27 -1.17
CA SER A 112 1.06 -12.49 -0.35
C SER A 112 1.72 -12.25 1.01
N THR A 113 2.50 -11.18 1.18
CA THR A 113 3.05 -10.77 2.48
C THR A 113 1.97 -10.45 3.51
N LEU A 114 0.76 -10.03 3.09
CA LEU A 114 -0.39 -9.84 3.98
C LEU A 114 -0.85 -11.15 4.62
N LEU A 115 -0.71 -12.29 3.93
CA LEU A 115 -0.91 -13.61 4.53
C LEU A 115 0.14 -13.90 5.61
N GLY A 116 1.38 -13.41 5.39
CA GLY A 116 2.43 -13.45 6.41
C GLY A 116 2.07 -12.64 7.65
N PHE A 117 1.47 -11.46 7.49
CA PHE A 117 0.95 -10.66 8.61
C PHE A 117 -0.23 -11.35 9.32
N LEU A 118 -1.11 -12.02 8.58
CA LEU A 118 -2.18 -12.81 9.18
C LEU A 118 -1.63 -13.97 10.01
N PHE A 119 -0.62 -14.67 9.50
CA PHE A 119 0.10 -15.71 10.24
C PHE A 119 0.82 -15.13 11.47
N PHE A 120 1.43 -13.96 11.35
CA PHE A 120 2.02 -13.24 12.47
C PHE A 120 0.97 -12.92 13.55
N ALA A 121 -0.18 -12.37 13.17
CA ALA A 121 -1.30 -12.14 14.09
C ALA A 121 -1.74 -13.45 14.77
N TYR A 122 -1.88 -14.53 14.00
CA TYR A 122 -2.18 -15.85 14.57
C TYR A 122 -1.14 -16.32 15.61
N LYS A 123 0.15 -16.07 15.39
CA LYS A 123 1.22 -16.49 16.31
C LYS A 123 1.33 -15.63 17.57
N THR A 124 1.00 -14.33 17.44
CA THR A 124 1.08 -13.38 18.57
C THR A 124 -0.16 -13.38 19.46
N LEU A 125 -1.31 -13.78 18.94
CA LEU A 125 -2.54 -13.88 19.72
C LEU A 125 -2.47 -15.03 20.75
N PRO A 126 -3.13 -14.89 21.92
CA PRO A 126 -3.10 -15.90 22.99
C PRO A 126 -3.49 -17.30 22.53
N GLU A 127 -2.81 -18.33 23.05
CA GLU A 127 -3.10 -19.74 22.76
C GLU A 127 -4.37 -20.20 23.51
N LYS A 128 -5.53 -19.95 22.91
CA LYS A 128 -6.84 -20.34 23.43
C LYS A 128 -7.65 -21.07 22.38
N LYS A 129 -8.66 -21.81 22.81
CA LYS A 129 -9.55 -22.55 21.89
C LYS A 129 -10.23 -21.62 20.87
N GLU A 130 -10.49 -20.37 21.28
CA GLU A 130 -11.13 -19.35 20.44
C GLU A 130 -10.16 -18.60 19.51
N ARG A 131 -8.88 -18.95 19.50
CA ARG A 131 -7.83 -18.22 18.75
C ARG A 131 -8.22 -17.95 17.29
N ILE A 132 -8.83 -18.93 16.60
CA ILE A 132 -9.21 -18.78 15.21
C ILE A 132 -10.22 -17.64 15.01
N PHE A 133 -11.16 -17.45 15.95
CA PHE A 133 -12.14 -16.37 15.90
C PHE A 133 -11.53 -15.00 16.26
N LEU A 134 -10.45 -15.00 17.05
CA LEU A 134 -9.67 -13.78 17.31
C LEU A 134 -8.82 -13.36 16.09
N VAL A 135 -8.55 -14.27 15.16
CA VAL A 135 -7.85 -13.94 13.90
C VAL A 135 -8.78 -13.33 12.86
N LEU A 136 -10.09 -13.59 12.92
CA LEU A 136 -11.05 -13.07 11.94
C LEU A 136 -11.04 -11.52 11.84
N PRO A 137 -11.11 -10.73 12.93
CA PRO A 137 -10.96 -9.29 12.85
C PRO A 137 -9.63 -8.84 12.23
N ALA A 138 -8.52 -9.56 12.51
CA ALA A 138 -7.23 -9.27 11.89
C ALA A 138 -7.27 -9.47 10.37
N ALA A 139 -7.93 -10.53 9.89
CA ALA A 139 -8.13 -10.74 8.45
C ALA A 139 -8.99 -9.64 7.83
N LEU A 140 -10.09 -9.25 8.49
CA LEU A 140 -10.97 -8.17 8.04
C LEU A 140 -10.25 -6.81 8.01
N ILE A 141 -9.29 -6.57 8.89
CA ILE A 141 -8.43 -5.37 8.85
C ILE A 141 -7.46 -5.45 7.67
N LEU A 142 -6.71 -6.56 7.54
CA LEU A 142 -5.61 -6.67 6.58
C LEU A 142 -6.07 -6.64 5.11
N PHE A 143 -7.18 -7.32 4.81
CA PHE A 143 -7.65 -7.53 3.42
C PHE A 143 -8.70 -6.51 2.96
N GLN A 144 -8.68 -5.29 3.53
CA GLN A 144 -9.51 -4.18 3.07
C GLN A 144 -9.09 -3.73 1.66
N LEU A 145 -10.06 -3.50 0.76
CA LEU A 145 -9.76 -3.09 -0.62
C LEU A 145 -9.34 -1.62 -0.70
N LYS A 146 -10.08 -0.71 -0.04
CA LYS A 146 -9.85 0.74 -0.17
C LYS A 146 -8.44 1.20 0.23
N PRO A 147 -7.87 0.82 1.39
CA PRO A 147 -6.51 1.23 1.74
C PRO A 147 -5.42 0.51 0.92
N ASN A 148 -5.75 -0.64 0.33
CA ASN A 148 -4.79 -1.48 -0.39
C ASN A 148 -4.88 -1.39 -1.92
N TRP A 149 -5.84 -0.65 -2.49
CA TRP A 149 -6.09 -0.68 -3.94
C TRP A 149 -4.85 -0.36 -4.78
N VAL A 150 -3.99 0.58 -4.34
CA VAL A 150 -2.76 0.93 -5.05
C VAL A 150 -1.75 -0.23 -5.12
N TYR A 151 -1.74 -1.10 -4.11
CA TYR A 151 -0.88 -2.29 -4.07
C TYR A 151 -1.41 -3.43 -4.95
N MET A 152 -2.65 -3.32 -5.41
CA MET A 152 -3.29 -4.30 -6.28
C MET A 152 -3.09 -3.99 -7.77
N ILE A 153 -2.67 -2.77 -8.11
CA ILE A 153 -2.51 -2.32 -9.50
C ILE A 153 -1.13 -1.70 -9.82
N TRP A 154 -0.34 -1.34 -8.82
CA TRP A 154 0.92 -0.62 -8.98
C TRP A 154 2.10 -1.47 -8.49
N SER A 155 2.83 -2.06 -9.43
CA SER A 155 3.87 -3.06 -9.16
C SER A 155 5.05 -2.52 -8.36
N THR A 156 5.52 -1.32 -8.67
CA THR A 156 6.59 -0.67 -7.89
C THR A 156 6.20 -0.49 -6.43
N ASN A 157 4.93 -0.19 -6.17
CA ASN A 157 4.46 0.15 -4.84
C ASN A 157 4.45 -1.05 -3.86
N VAL A 158 4.41 -2.30 -4.35
CA VAL A 158 4.46 -3.50 -3.49
C VAL A 158 5.79 -3.68 -2.75
N ALA A 159 6.83 -2.91 -3.11
CA ALA A 159 8.09 -2.82 -2.36
C ALA A 159 7.85 -2.51 -0.87
N ARG A 160 6.86 -1.66 -0.57
CA ARG A 160 6.49 -1.31 0.80
C ARG A 160 5.96 -2.51 1.58
N LEU A 161 5.19 -3.37 0.93
CA LEU A 161 4.68 -4.59 1.55
C LEU A 161 5.81 -5.54 1.93
N HIS A 162 6.81 -5.70 1.06
CA HIS A 162 8.00 -6.49 1.37
C HIS A 162 8.79 -5.88 2.54
N ALA A 163 9.05 -4.56 2.52
CA ALA A 163 9.78 -3.88 3.59
C ALA A 163 9.07 -4.03 4.95
N LEU A 164 7.74 -3.85 4.99
CA LEU A 164 6.91 -4.05 6.18
C LEU A 164 6.98 -5.50 6.67
N PHE A 165 6.88 -6.47 5.78
CA PHE A 165 6.92 -7.89 6.13
C PHE A 165 8.28 -8.28 6.73
N PHE A 166 9.38 -7.86 6.09
CA PHE A 166 10.72 -8.12 6.62
C PHE A 166 10.93 -7.41 7.97
N ALA A 167 10.43 -6.20 8.17
CA ALA A 167 10.45 -5.53 9.47
C ALA A 167 9.72 -6.36 10.54
N GLY A 168 8.58 -6.95 10.19
CA GLY A 168 7.86 -7.86 11.08
C GLY A 168 8.67 -9.09 11.48
N LEU A 169 9.38 -9.69 10.54
CA LEU A 169 10.29 -10.81 10.81
C LEU A 169 11.45 -10.40 11.73
N VAL A 170 12.00 -9.19 11.56
CA VAL A 170 13.05 -8.64 12.45
C VAL A 170 12.54 -8.61 13.89
N PHE A 171 11.40 -7.98 14.14
CA PHE A 171 10.85 -7.84 15.49
C PHE A 171 10.45 -9.19 16.10
N TYR A 172 9.87 -10.07 15.28
CA TYR A 172 9.52 -11.42 15.73
C TYR A 172 10.76 -12.25 16.12
N PHE A 173 11.85 -12.14 15.36
CA PHE A 173 13.10 -12.86 15.66
C PHE A 173 13.83 -12.26 16.84
N LEU A 174 13.93 -10.94 16.95
CA LEU A 174 14.58 -10.28 18.09
C LEU A 174 13.84 -10.49 19.43
N ALA A 175 12.53 -10.77 19.39
CA ALA A 175 11.78 -11.14 20.58
C ALA A 175 12.24 -12.47 21.17
N LYS A 176 12.95 -13.31 20.39
CA LYS A 176 13.49 -14.59 20.83
C LYS A 176 14.94 -14.43 21.30
N ASP A 177 15.24 -14.96 22.49
CA ASP A 177 16.58 -14.87 23.07
C ASP A 177 17.51 -15.99 22.56
N SER A 178 18.02 -15.83 21.32
CA SER A 178 18.96 -16.78 20.72
C SER A 178 19.80 -16.13 19.65
N LYS A 179 21.09 -16.50 19.58
CA LYS A 179 22.04 -15.98 18.59
C LYS A 179 21.59 -16.23 17.14
N LYS A 180 21.02 -17.40 16.83
CA LYS A 180 20.52 -17.72 15.49
C LYS A 180 19.39 -16.77 15.04
N TYR A 181 18.53 -16.36 15.96
CA TYR A 181 17.46 -15.40 15.66
C TYR A 181 17.99 -13.98 15.50
N PHE A 182 19.07 -13.62 16.20
CA PHE A 182 19.73 -12.35 16.00
C PHE A 182 20.31 -12.23 14.56
N PHE A 183 21.01 -13.27 14.07
CA PHE A 183 21.49 -13.28 12.68
C PHE A 183 20.34 -13.27 11.67
N GLY A 184 19.27 -14.03 11.92
CA GLY A 184 18.06 -13.97 11.08
C GLY A 184 17.45 -12.58 11.04
N ALA A 185 17.35 -11.90 12.18
CA ALA A 185 16.88 -10.52 12.27
C ALA A 185 17.78 -9.57 11.47
N SER A 186 19.12 -9.71 11.58
CA SER A 186 20.07 -8.88 10.82
C SER A 186 19.90 -9.07 9.32
N PHE A 187 19.74 -10.31 8.86
CA PHE A 187 19.47 -10.60 7.46
C PHE A 187 18.17 -9.94 6.98
N PHE A 188 17.08 -10.05 7.73
CA PHE A 188 15.80 -9.44 7.33
C PHE A 188 15.80 -7.90 7.45
N ALA A 189 16.65 -7.29 8.29
CA ALA A 189 16.83 -5.84 8.33
C ALA A 189 17.47 -5.33 7.03
N ILE A 190 18.49 -6.05 6.53
CA ILE A 190 19.09 -5.81 5.23
C ILE A 190 18.02 -5.96 4.12
N CYS A 191 17.26 -7.05 4.14
CA CYS A 191 16.18 -7.28 3.17
C CYS A 191 15.12 -6.15 3.20
N ALA A 192 14.72 -5.66 4.37
CA ALA A 192 13.76 -4.56 4.51
C ALA A 192 14.29 -3.28 3.85
N THR A 193 15.56 -2.94 4.08
CA THR A 193 16.20 -1.76 3.49
C THR A 193 16.38 -1.89 1.97
N LEU A 194 16.76 -3.07 1.48
CA LEU A 194 16.92 -3.36 0.05
C LEU A 194 15.58 -3.44 -0.68
N ALA A 195 14.49 -3.77 0.01
CA ALA A 195 13.16 -3.73 -0.57
C ALA A 195 12.71 -2.28 -0.81
N GLN A 196 12.94 -1.41 0.17
CA GLN A 196 12.65 0.02 0.07
C GLN A 196 13.48 0.79 1.11
N SER A 197 13.98 1.98 0.77
CA SER A 197 14.78 2.82 1.68
C SER A 197 14.09 3.10 3.02
N ALA A 198 12.76 3.29 3.03
CA ALA A 198 11.96 3.45 4.24
C ALA A 198 12.04 2.22 5.19
N GLY A 199 12.37 1.04 4.67
CA GLY A 199 12.62 -0.16 5.47
C GLY A 199 13.79 0.00 6.45
N SER A 200 14.72 0.94 6.20
CA SER A 200 15.82 1.27 7.11
C SER A 200 15.36 1.72 8.50
N ALA A 201 14.13 2.22 8.65
CA ALA A 201 13.53 2.55 9.95
C ALA A 201 13.45 1.34 10.90
N VAL A 202 13.61 0.11 10.39
CA VAL A 202 13.73 -1.10 11.21
C VAL A 202 14.99 -1.06 12.10
N ILE A 203 16.05 -0.39 11.64
CA ILE A 203 17.35 -0.34 12.33
C ILE A 203 17.24 0.37 13.69
N PRO A 204 16.82 1.65 13.76
CA PRO A 204 16.63 2.31 15.04
C PRO A 204 15.53 1.66 15.89
N THR A 205 14.47 1.13 15.30
CA THR A 205 13.42 0.42 16.04
C THR A 205 13.97 -0.83 16.74
N ALA A 206 14.70 -1.66 16.03
CA ALA A 206 15.31 -2.88 16.57
C ALA A 206 16.38 -2.56 17.62
N TRP A 207 17.12 -1.47 17.46
CA TRP A 207 18.06 -0.98 18.47
C TRP A 207 17.33 -0.61 19.77
N ILE A 208 16.23 0.15 19.70
CA ILE A 208 15.37 0.47 20.85
C ILE A 208 14.85 -0.83 21.49
N MET A 209 14.39 -1.79 20.68
CA MET A 209 13.93 -3.10 21.16
C MET A 209 14.99 -3.86 21.98
N LEU A 210 16.23 -3.89 21.50
CA LEU A 210 17.35 -4.54 22.20
C LEU A 210 17.73 -3.81 23.50
N ILE A 211 17.62 -2.49 23.56
CA ILE A 211 17.79 -1.70 24.78
C ILE A 211 16.69 -2.02 25.81
N ILE A 212 15.42 -2.08 25.38
CA ILE A 212 14.29 -2.48 26.25
C ILE A 212 14.52 -3.88 26.84
N GLN A 213 15.07 -4.80 26.06
CA GLN A 213 15.47 -6.14 26.50
C GLN A 213 16.72 -6.18 27.40
N LYS A 214 17.37 -5.02 27.65
CA LYS A 214 18.66 -4.90 28.37
C LYS A 214 19.81 -5.68 27.72
N ARG A 215 19.73 -5.95 26.41
CA ARG A 215 20.75 -6.66 25.61
C ARG A 215 21.75 -5.69 25.01
N PHE A 216 22.39 -4.86 25.84
CA PHE A 216 23.23 -3.73 25.40
C PHE A 216 24.39 -4.12 24.48
N LYS A 217 25.07 -5.24 24.72
CA LYS A 217 26.17 -5.70 23.84
C LYS A 217 25.65 -5.97 22.41
N LEU A 218 24.50 -6.64 22.31
CA LEU A 218 23.88 -6.92 21.01
C LEU A 218 23.29 -5.64 20.37
N ALA A 219 22.81 -4.69 21.15
CA ALA A 219 22.34 -3.40 20.66
C ALA A 219 23.49 -2.62 19.99
N TRP A 220 24.69 -2.63 20.56
CA TRP A 220 25.86 -1.99 19.93
C TRP A 220 26.33 -2.73 18.67
N VAL A 221 26.41 -4.07 18.70
CA VAL A 221 26.74 -4.87 17.50
C VAL A 221 25.72 -4.63 16.39
N TRP A 222 24.43 -4.58 16.72
CA TRP A 222 23.35 -4.23 15.79
C TRP A 222 23.55 -2.86 15.17
N LEU A 223 23.76 -1.83 16.00
CA LEU A 223 23.90 -0.45 15.54
C LEU A 223 25.11 -0.30 14.62
N VAL A 224 26.29 -0.72 15.07
CA VAL A 224 27.54 -0.59 14.28
C VAL A 224 27.43 -1.37 12.97
N GLY A 225 27.00 -2.63 13.01
CA GLY A 225 26.85 -3.46 11.79
C GLY A 225 25.89 -2.84 10.77
N ASN A 226 24.76 -2.32 11.24
CA ASN A 226 23.76 -1.70 10.35
C ASN A 226 24.20 -0.30 9.88
N LEU A 227 24.96 0.47 10.66
CA LEU A 227 25.53 1.75 10.19
C LEU A 227 26.56 1.51 9.07
N VAL A 228 27.41 0.49 9.18
CA VAL A 228 28.32 0.08 8.10
C VAL A 228 27.51 -0.31 6.85
N PHE A 229 26.44 -1.11 7.03
CA PHE A 229 25.57 -1.46 5.92
C PHE A 229 24.87 -0.23 5.30
N LEU A 230 24.35 0.70 6.11
CA LEU A 230 23.73 1.93 5.59
C LEU A 230 24.73 2.82 4.85
N GLY A 231 25.97 2.90 5.32
CA GLY A 231 27.04 3.60 4.60
C GLY A 231 27.30 2.98 3.22
N PHE A 232 27.36 1.65 3.15
CA PHE A 232 27.47 0.93 1.88
C PHE A 232 26.22 1.11 1.00
N TYR A 233 25.03 1.01 1.56
CA TYR A 233 23.76 1.24 0.86
C TYR A 233 23.67 2.67 0.28
N SER A 234 24.12 3.67 1.05
CA SER A 234 24.20 5.07 0.59
C SER A 234 25.21 5.24 -0.54
N TYR A 235 26.38 4.57 -0.43
CA TYR A 235 27.38 4.56 -1.50
C TYR A 235 26.85 3.94 -2.81
N LEU A 236 25.97 2.95 -2.72
CA LEU A 236 25.27 2.36 -3.86
C LEU A 236 24.13 3.25 -4.43
N GLY A 237 23.92 4.46 -3.88
CA GLY A 237 22.87 5.37 -4.34
C GLY A 237 21.48 5.10 -3.73
N GLY A 238 21.39 4.28 -2.67
CA GLY A 238 20.14 3.90 -2.02
C GLY A 238 19.41 5.05 -1.32
N PHE A 239 20.11 6.16 -1.04
CA PHE A 239 19.54 7.42 -0.57
C PHE A 239 19.92 8.53 -1.53
N THR A 240 19.02 8.89 -2.44
CA THR A 240 19.30 10.00 -3.35
C THR A 240 19.03 11.36 -2.69
N SER A 241 19.83 12.36 -3.08
CA SER A 241 19.88 13.68 -2.45
C SER A 241 18.65 14.56 -2.69
N SER A 242 17.69 14.15 -3.50
CA SER A 242 16.53 14.97 -3.88
C SER A 242 15.73 15.53 -2.70
N TYR A 243 15.83 14.88 -1.54
CA TYR A 243 15.07 15.27 -0.32
C TYR A 243 15.93 15.85 0.81
N THR A 244 17.25 15.85 0.69
CA THR A 244 18.13 16.45 1.73
C THR A 244 17.86 17.95 1.88
N ASN A 245 17.46 18.62 0.80
CA ASN A 245 17.09 20.04 0.84
C ASN A 245 15.84 20.33 1.69
N SER A 246 14.96 19.36 1.89
CA SER A 246 13.75 19.53 2.70
C SER A 246 14.00 19.55 4.21
N LEU A 247 15.06 18.86 4.68
CA LEU A 247 15.44 18.88 6.11
C LEU A 247 15.95 20.27 6.55
N PHE A 248 16.62 20.99 5.64
CA PHE A 248 17.17 22.32 5.94
C PHE A 248 16.16 23.46 5.73
N SER A 249 14.96 23.17 5.28
CA SER A 249 13.90 24.15 5.04
C SER A 249 12.97 24.41 6.23
N ILE A 250 13.19 23.75 7.37
CA ILE A 250 12.41 24.00 8.60
C ILE A 250 12.90 25.32 9.20
N SER A 251 12.23 26.40 8.87
CA SER A 251 12.64 27.75 9.28
C SER A 251 11.59 28.47 10.13
N SER A 252 10.37 27.95 10.21
CA SER A 252 9.24 28.61 10.85
C SER A 252 8.43 27.68 11.75
N LEU A 253 7.68 28.28 12.69
CA LEU A 253 6.70 27.58 13.51
C LEU A 253 5.63 26.89 12.64
N ASN A 254 5.27 27.50 11.52
CA ASN A 254 4.31 26.93 10.57
C ASN A 254 4.81 25.62 9.95
N ASP A 255 6.11 25.49 9.71
CA ASP A 255 6.69 24.25 9.22
C ASP A 255 6.57 23.13 10.26
N LEU A 256 6.79 23.43 11.55
CA LEU A 256 6.61 22.46 12.62
C LEU A 256 5.15 22.02 12.76
N VAL A 257 4.20 22.96 12.66
CA VAL A 257 2.77 22.65 12.68
C VAL A 257 2.41 21.74 11.50
N ARG A 258 2.88 22.06 10.28
CA ARG A 258 2.67 21.27 9.08
C ARG A 258 3.22 19.84 9.22
N ILE A 259 4.44 19.70 9.75
CA ILE A 259 5.05 18.39 10.04
C ILE A 259 4.20 17.61 11.06
N GLY A 260 3.75 18.27 12.13
CA GLY A 260 2.89 17.65 13.13
C GLY A 260 1.55 17.18 12.58
N LEU A 261 0.90 18.01 11.77
CA LEU A 261 -0.36 17.65 11.09
C LEU A 261 -0.15 16.49 10.11
N PHE A 262 0.94 16.51 9.35
CA PHE A 262 1.27 15.39 8.44
C PHE A 262 1.49 14.09 9.20
N PHE A 263 2.26 14.13 10.31
CA PHE A 263 2.52 12.97 11.17
C PHE A 263 1.21 12.34 11.68
N ILE A 264 0.33 13.18 12.25
CA ILE A 264 -0.95 12.73 12.78
C ILE A 264 -1.85 12.17 11.67
N SER A 265 -1.93 12.87 10.54
CA SER A 265 -2.72 12.43 9.38
C SER A 265 -2.22 11.12 8.78
N PHE A 266 -0.89 10.92 8.74
CA PHE A 266 -0.31 9.65 8.28
C PHE A 266 -0.81 8.47 9.12
N LEU A 267 -0.85 8.61 10.44
CA LEU A 267 -1.32 7.56 11.35
C LEU A 267 -2.82 7.28 11.19
N GLY A 268 -3.64 8.32 10.97
CA GLY A 268 -5.08 8.19 10.79
C GLY A 268 -5.53 7.90 9.35
N SER A 269 -4.61 7.82 8.38
CA SER A 269 -4.90 7.79 6.94
C SER A 269 -5.78 6.63 6.47
N MET A 270 -5.82 5.49 7.19
CA MET A 270 -6.71 4.37 6.90
C MET A 270 -8.19 4.79 6.94
N PHE A 271 -8.56 5.74 7.80
CA PHE A 271 -9.93 6.23 7.99
C PHE A 271 -10.29 7.37 7.03
N SER A 272 -9.62 7.49 5.90
CA SER A 272 -9.87 8.56 4.93
C SER A 272 -11.23 8.37 4.23
N PHE A 273 -12.26 8.95 4.83
CA PHE A 273 -13.55 9.22 4.20
C PHE A 273 -13.53 10.57 3.45
N GLU A 274 -12.35 10.97 2.92
CA GLU A 274 -12.13 12.28 2.29
C GLU A 274 -12.34 13.46 3.25
N ASN A 275 -12.48 13.18 4.54
CA ASN A 275 -12.67 14.18 5.58
C ASN A 275 -11.40 14.28 6.45
N GLN A 276 -10.70 15.40 6.33
CA GLN A 276 -9.46 15.67 7.05
C GLN A 276 -9.64 15.63 8.58
N ILE A 277 -10.78 16.13 9.10
CA ILE A 277 -11.05 16.15 10.53
C ILE A 277 -11.12 14.72 11.08
N VAL A 278 -11.74 13.80 10.35
CA VAL A 278 -11.83 12.39 10.74
C VAL A 278 -10.44 11.76 10.81
N ILE A 279 -9.62 12.00 9.79
CA ILE A 279 -8.24 11.48 9.72
C ILE A 279 -7.40 12.00 10.90
N LEU A 280 -7.45 13.29 11.17
CA LEU A 280 -6.73 13.91 12.29
C LEU A 280 -7.21 13.36 13.64
N SER A 281 -8.52 13.23 13.83
CA SER A 281 -9.10 12.70 15.07
C SER A 281 -8.62 11.27 15.34
N PHE A 282 -8.64 10.40 14.33
CA PHE A 282 -8.11 9.03 14.48
C PHE A 282 -6.61 9.00 14.70
N GLY A 283 -5.84 9.85 14.02
CA GLY A 283 -4.40 9.96 14.24
C GLY A 283 -4.06 10.39 15.68
N ILE A 284 -4.77 11.38 16.22
CA ILE A 284 -4.65 11.81 17.61
C ILE A 284 -4.99 10.67 18.58
N LEU A 285 -6.08 9.94 18.35
CA LEU A 285 -6.45 8.78 19.16
C LEU A 285 -5.37 7.70 19.15
N ILE A 286 -4.75 7.44 18.01
CA ILE A 286 -3.64 6.47 17.89
C ILE A 286 -2.44 6.92 18.73
N VAL A 287 -2.07 8.21 18.70
CA VAL A 287 -0.98 8.76 19.51
C VAL A 287 -1.28 8.62 21.01
N PHE A 288 -2.48 9.02 21.45
CA PHE A 288 -2.88 8.85 22.85
C PHE A 288 -2.91 7.39 23.28
N TYR A 289 -3.40 6.49 22.42
CA TYR A 289 -3.37 5.07 22.71
C TYR A 289 -1.95 4.53 22.82
N PHE A 290 -1.04 4.96 21.97
CA PHE A 290 0.38 4.59 22.07
C PHE A 290 1.00 5.06 23.39
N ILE A 291 0.75 6.29 23.81
CA ILE A 291 1.18 6.82 25.12
C ILE A 291 0.60 6.00 26.26
N PHE A 292 -0.68 5.61 26.19
CA PHE A 292 -1.31 4.70 27.15
C PHE A 292 -0.60 3.34 27.22
N LEU A 293 -0.20 2.76 26.08
CA LEU A 293 0.57 1.51 26.03
C LEU A 293 1.95 1.64 26.66
N VAL A 294 2.65 2.76 26.46
CA VAL A 294 3.91 3.08 27.16
C VAL A 294 3.69 3.13 28.66
N TYR A 295 2.67 3.87 29.13
CA TYR A 295 2.29 3.95 30.54
C TYR A 295 1.98 2.59 31.15
N LYS A 296 1.26 1.71 30.42
CA LYS A 296 0.94 0.33 30.83
C LYS A 296 2.12 -0.62 30.71
N LYS A 297 3.29 -0.15 30.27
CA LYS A 297 4.50 -0.98 30.03
C LYS A 297 4.20 -2.16 29.11
N TYR A 298 3.37 -1.95 28.08
CA TYR A 298 2.95 -2.98 27.13
C TYR A 298 4.14 -3.67 26.44
N TYR A 299 5.26 -2.98 26.31
CA TYR A 299 6.52 -3.55 25.79
C TYR A 299 7.03 -4.78 26.61
N VAL A 300 6.59 -4.94 27.87
CA VAL A 300 6.88 -6.14 28.68
C VAL A 300 5.93 -7.31 28.33
N ILE A 301 4.70 -6.99 27.90
CA ILE A 301 3.67 -7.98 27.57
C ILE A 301 3.91 -8.55 26.16
N ASN A 302 4.05 -7.67 25.17
CA ASN A 302 4.23 -8.05 23.78
C ASN A 302 5.18 -7.07 23.07
N LEU A 303 6.47 -7.33 23.21
CA LEU A 303 7.52 -6.48 22.67
C LEU A 303 7.49 -6.41 21.14
N THR A 304 7.09 -7.49 20.47
CA THR A 304 7.02 -7.56 19.01
C THR A 304 5.99 -6.58 18.45
N VAL A 305 4.77 -6.61 19.00
CA VAL A 305 3.69 -5.70 18.61
C VAL A 305 4.06 -4.26 18.93
N PHE A 306 4.61 -4.02 20.12
CA PHE A 306 5.06 -2.70 20.54
C PHE A 306 6.15 -2.12 19.63
N SER A 307 7.14 -2.95 19.23
CA SER A 307 8.19 -2.54 18.30
C SER A 307 7.64 -2.20 16.92
N PHE A 308 6.62 -2.94 16.46
CA PHE A 308 5.94 -2.61 15.20
C PHE A 308 5.24 -1.24 15.26
N MET A 309 4.64 -0.90 16.40
CA MET A 309 4.04 0.42 16.60
C MET A 309 5.10 1.53 16.58
N ILE A 310 6.25 1.32 17.25
CA ILE A 310 7.40 2.28 17.19
C ILE A 310 7.86 2.44 15.74
N TYR A 311 8.01 1.35 15.00
CA TYR A 311 8.41 1.39 13.59
C TYR A 311 7.46 2.23 12.75
N THR A 312 6.15 2.04 12.91
CA THR A 312 5.15 2.83 12.17
C THR A 312 5.17 4.31 12.57
N MET A 313 5.38 4.62 13.86
CA MET A 313 5.57 5.99 14.34
C MET A 313 6.82 6.64 13.72
N LEU A 314 7.94 5.93 13.66
CA LEU A 314 9.16 6.42 13.02
C LEU A 314 8.98 6.65 11.52
N LEU A 315 8.30 5.73 10.82
CA LEU A 315 7.97 5.94 9.40
C LEU A 315 7.09 7.17 9.20
N ALA A 316 6.09 7.37 10.05
CA ALA A 316 5.24 8.56 10.01
C ALA A 316 6.05 9.85 10.24
N ALA A 317 6.99 9.84 11.21
CA ALA A 317 7.87 10.96 11.48
C ALA A 317 8.82 11.26 10.31
N ILE A 318 9.46 10.22 9.75
CA ILE A 318 10.31 10.35 8.57
C ILE A 318 9.51 10.92 7.40
N ALA A 319 8.33 10.35 7.10
CA ALA A 319 7.48 10.84 6.03
C ALA A 319 7.04 12.30 6.26
N ALA A 320 6.71 12.68 7.50
CA ALA A 320 6.33 14.03 7.85
C ALA A 320 7.46 15.04 7.63
N ILE A 321 8.69 14.69 8.02
CA ILE A 321 9.86 15.57 7.85
C ILE A 321 10.16 15.78 6.36
N PHE A 322 10.18 14.68 5.58
CA PHE A 322 10.64 14.76 4.19
C PHE A 322 9.53 15.13 3.18
N ARG A 323 8.25 14.96 3.51
CA ARG A 323 7.17 15.09 2.52
C ARG A 323 6.09 16.11 2.85
N SER A 324 6.11 16.69 4.06
CA SER A 324 5.15 17.74 4.39
C SER A 324 5.28 18.98 3.51
N GLY A 325 6.45 19.21 2.90
CA GLY A 325 6.71 20.29 1.95
C GLY A 325 6.08 20.09 0.56
N LEU A 326 5.58 18.89 0.24
CA LEU A 326 4.94 18.59 -1.06
C LEU A 326 3.47 19.04 -1.14
N GLY A 327 2.98 19.76 -0.13
CA GLY A 327 1.60 20.24 -0.05
C GLY A 327 0.73 19.40 0.90
N GLU A 328 -0.40 19.98 1.30
CA GLU A 328 -1.31 19.38 2.29
C GLU A 328 -1.90 18.04 1.82
N ASN A 329 -2.11 17.89 0.52
CA ASN A 329 -2.68 16.68 -0.06
C ASN A 329 -1.68 15.50 -0.14
N ALA A 330 -0.39 15.72 0.06
CA ALA A 330 0.62 14.66 -0.05
C ALA A 330 0.42 13.54 0.99
N VAL A 331 -0.15 13.86 2.16
CA VAL A 331 -0.44 12.89 3.22
C VAL A 331 -1.59 11.94 2.85
N PHE A 332 -2.51 12.37 1.97
CA PHE A 332 -3.64 11.56 1.53
C PHE A 332 -3.28 10.55 0.45
N ALA A 333 -2.01 10.53 0.00
CA ALA A 333 -1.56 9.55 -0.98
C ALA A 333 -1.84 8.13 -0.47
N ASP A 334 -2.59 7.37 -1.25
CA ASP A 334 -3.09 6.03 -0.88
C ASP A 334 -1.95 5.05 -0.51
N ARG A 335 -0.74 5.31 -1.00
CA ARG A 335 0.47 4.55 -0.68
C ARG A 335 0.90 4.58 0.80
N TYR A 336 0.35 5.48 1.63
CA TYR A 336 0.66 5.53 3.08
C TYR A 336 -0.34 4.75 3.93
N LYS A 337 -1.52 4.47 3.39
CA LYS A 337 -2.63 3.84 4.12
C LYS A 337 -2.30 2.47 4.68
N ILE A 338 -1.40 1.72 4.03
CA ILE A 338 -0.95 0.41 4.53
C ILE A 338 -0.28 0.50 5.90
N HIS A 339 0.48 1.56 6.16
CA HIS A 339 1.14 1.74 7.46
C HIS A 339 0.12 1.99 8.58
N SER A 340 -0.90 2.81 8.30
CA SER A 340 -2.02 3.03 9.22
C SER A 340 -2.85 1.74 9.42
N LEU A 341 -3.04 0.94 8.38
CA LEU A 341 -3.72 -0.36 8.44
C LEU A 341 -2.97 -1.35 9.36
N ILE A 342 -1.64 -1.45 9.21
CA ILE A 342 -0.81 -2.29 10.08
C ILE A 342 -0.80 -1.76 11.52
N MET A 343 -0.79 -0.44 11.72
CA MET A 343 -0.95 0.15 13.05
C MET A 343 -2.26 -0.28 13.70
N MET A 344 -3.37 -0.28 12.96
CA MET A 344 -4.67 -0.76 13.45
C MET A 344 -4.66 -2.24 13.80
N LEU A 345 -3.96 -3.07 13.02
CA LEU A 345 -3.75 -4.47 13.37
C LEU A 345 -3.00 -4.60 14.70
N MET A 346 -1.94 -3.82 14.91
CA MET A 346 -1.17 -3.84 16.17
C MET A 346 -2.00 -3.33 17.35
N ILE A 347 -2.83 -2.30 17.16
CA ILE A 347 -3.80 -1.84 18.16
C ILE A 347 -4.79 -2.96 18.52
N TYR A 348 -5.36 -3.63 17.52
CA TYR A 348 -6.26 -4.75 17.73
C TYR A 348 -5.63 -5.87 18.59
N ILE A 349 -4.41 -6.30 18.23
CA ILE A 349 -3.69 -7.33 19.01
C ILE A 349 -3.44 -6.85 20.45
N SER A 350 -3.02 -5.59 20.62
CA SER A 350 -2.75 -5.04 21.97
C SER A 350 -4.02 -4.92 22.83
N LEU A 351 -5.18 -4.62 22.24
CA LEU A 351 -6.46 -4.66 22.94
C LEU A 351 -6.80 -6.06 23.45
N ILE A 352 -6.53 -7.09 22.65
CA ILE A 352 -6.71 -8.48 23.09
C ILE A 352 -5.77 -8.82 24.24
N ASP A 353 -4.49 -8.48 24.12
CA ASP A 353 -3.49 -8.77 25.13
C ASP A 353 -3.83 -8.11 26.49
N LEU A 354 -4.34 -6.87 26.48
CA LEU A 354 -4.62 -6.10 27.69
C LEU A 354 -5.98 -6.43 28.31
N PHE A 355 -7.00 -6.66 27.51
CA PHE A 355 -8.38 -6.66 28.00
C PHE A 355 -9.09 -8.02 27.89
N TYR A 356 -8.77 -8.86 26.89
CA TYR A 356 -9.51 -10.10 26.64
C TYR A 356 -9.56 -11.05 27.83
N SER A 357 -8.47 -11.15 28.61
CA SER A 357 -8.42 -12.01 29.81
C SER A 357 -9.29 -11.50 30.97
N ARG A 358 -9.57 -10.20 31.00
CA ARG A 358 -10.32 -9.50 32.05
C ARG A 358 -11.82 -9.45 31.80
N ILE A 359 -12.25 -9.75 30.57
CA ILE A 359 -13.64 -9.67 30.16
C ILE A 359 -14.35 -10.97 30.50
N ASN A 360 -15.41 -10.88 31.31
CA ASN A 360 -16.22 -12.05 31.66
C ASN A 360 -16.98 -12.61 30.46
N ARG A 361 -17.52 -11.74 29.59
CA ARG A 361 -18.29 -12.11 28.40
C ARG A 361 -17.45 -12.04 27.14
N LYS A 362 -16.46 -12.95 27.02
CA LYS A 362 -15.48 -12.95 25.91
C LYS A 362 -16.13 -12.98 24.54
N TRP A 363 -17.23 -13.69 24.39
CA TRP A 363 -17.96 -13.74 23.11
C TRP A 363 -18.54 -12.40 22.69
N VAL A 364 -19.06 -11.62 23.63
CA VAL A 364 -19.56 -10.27 23.33
C VAL A 364 -18.42 -9.42 22.78
N PHE A 365 -17.23 -9.51 23.38
CA PHE A 365 -16.06 -8.79 22.89
C PHE A 365 -15.67 -9.24 21.46
N VAL A 366 -15.57 -10.56 21.22
CA VAL A 366 -15.23 -11.09 19.88
C VAL A 366 -16.25 -10.66 18.85
N ILE A 367 -17.55 -10.82 19.15
CA ILE A 367 -18.63 -10.41 18.24
C ILE A 367 -18.57 -8.90 17.96
N SER A 368 -18.36 -8.08 18.99
CA SER A 368 -18.23 -6.62 18.81
C SER A 368 -17.06 -6.27 17.90
N MET A 369 -15.88 -6.92 18.08
CA MET A 369 -14.74 -6.70 17.20
C MET A 369 -15.02 -7.16 15.77
N VAL A 370 -15.67 -8.30 15.58
CA VAL A 370 -16.08 -8.79 14.25
C VAL A 370 -17.07 -7.83 13.59
N VAL A 371 -18.05 -7.32 14.33
CA VAL A 371 -19.02 -6.35 13.80
C VAL A 371 -18.34 -5.06 13.38
N ILE A 372 -17.48 -4.48 14.24
CA ILE A 372 -16.76 -3.23 13.94
C ILE A 372 -15.86 -3.42 12.70
N THR A 373 -15.00 -4.44 12.73
CA THR A 373 -14.05 -4.67 11.62
C THR A 373 -14.76 -5.15 10.36
N GLY A 374 -15.87 -5.88 10.48
CA GLY A 374 -16.71 -6.30 9.38
C GLY A 374 -17.41 -5.13 8.69
N SER A 375 -17.94 -4.16 9.47
CA SER A 375 -18.51 -2.93 8.92
C SER A 375 -17.47 -2.10 8.17
N MET A 376 -16.26 -1.95 8.76
CA MET A 376 -15.14 -1.28 8.10
C MET A 376 -14.73 -2.01 6.81
N TYR A 377 -14.66 -3.34 6.83
CA TYR A 377 -14.35 -4.16 5.67
C TYR A 377 -15.39 -3.98 4.56
N PHE A 378 -16.68 -3.99 4.91
CA PHE A 378 -17.77 -3.82 3.95
C PHE A 378 -17.75 -2.45 3.28
N ILE A 379 -17.58 -1.37 4.05
CA ILE A 379 -17.42 0.00 3.49
C ILE A 379 -16.21 0.05 2.56
N SER A 380 -15.08 -0.46 3.03
CA SER A 380 -13.84 -0.53 2.27
C SER A 380 -13.98 -1.36 0.98
N TYR A 381 -14.79 -2.43 1.02
CA TYR A 381 -15.10 -3.27 -0.12
C TYR A 381 -15.84 -2.50 -1.22
N VAL A 382 -16.90 -1.79 -0.86
CA VAL A 382 -17.71 -1.03 -1.82
C VAL A 382 -16.88 0.05 -2.50
N GLU A 383 -16.20 0.89 -1.73
CA GLU A 383 -15.41 1.99 -2.27
C GLU A 383 -14.13 1.50 -2.99
N GLY A 384 -13.46 0.49 -2.45
CA GLY A 384 -12.25 -0.07 -3.04
C GLY A 384 -12.51 -0.75 -4.38
N LYS A 385 -13.65 -1.44 -4.51
CA LYS A 385 -14.08 -2.03 -5.79
C LYS A 385 -14.27 -0.96 -6.86
N GLN A 386 -14.91 0.15 -6.53
CA GLN A 386 -15.11 1.27 -7.46
C GLN A 386 -13.76 1.87 -7.89
N LYS A 387 -12.86 2.11 -6.94
CA LYS A 387 -11.50 2.61 -7.25
C LYS A 387 -10.72 1.68 -8.16
N LEU A 388 -10.74 0.36 -7.89
CA LEU A 388 -10.05 -0.64 -8.71
C LEU A 388 -10.62 -0.70 -10.12
N ALA A 389 -11.96 -0.73 -10.25
CA ALA A 389 -12.64 -0.74 -11.55
C ALA A 389 -12.29 0.51 -12.37
N PHE A 390 -12.37 1.69 -11.74
CA PHE A 390 -12.00 2.95 -12.37
C PHE A 390 -10.53 3.00 -12.79
N SER A 391 -9.62 2.57 -11.91
CA SER A 391 -8.18 2.57 -12.20
C SER A 391 -7.84 1.65 -13.36
N LYS A 392 -8.42 0.43 -13.40
CA LYS A 392 -8.25 -0.47 -14.54
C LYS A 392 -8.78 0.16 -15.83
N PHE A 393 -10.00 0.69 -15.79
CA PHE A 393 -10.58 1.39 -16.94
C PHE A 393 -9.67 2.51 -17.44
N LEU A 394 -9.19 3.36 -16.54
CA LEU A 394 -8.34 4.50 -16.89
C LEU A 394 -7.00 4.05 -17.52
N LEU A 395 -6.37 3.00 -16.96
CA LEU A 395 -5.12 2.45 -17.49
C LEU A 395 -5.32 1.91 -18.92
N VAL A 396 -6.36 1.12 -19.12
CA VAL A 396 -6.69 0.54 -20.43
C VAL A 396 -7.03 1.63 -21.44
N TRP A 397 -7.88 2.58 -21.04
CA TRP A 397 -8.29 3.68 -21.90
C TRP A 397 -7.09 4.55 -22.31
N ARG A 398 -6.24 4.94 -21.37
CA ARG A 398 -5.02 5.73 -21.64
C ARG A 398 -4.07 5.01 -22.60
N THR A 399 -3.90 3.71 -22.42
CA THR A 399 -3.03 2.92 -23.29
C THR A 399 -3.61 2.78 -24.70
N ASN A 400 -4.94 2.63 -24.83
CA ASN A 400 -5.60 2.64 -26.14
C ASN A 400 -5.44 3.99 -26.84
N GLN A 401 -5.66 5.10 -26.15
CA GLN A 401 -5.44 6.44 -26.70
C GLN A 401 -3.98 6.65 -27.15
N TRP A 402 -3.02 6.09 -26.39
CA TRP A 402 -1.62 6.14 -26.79
C TRP A 402 -1.36 5.33 -28.08
N LEU A 403 -1.97 4.18 -28.24
CA LEU A 403 -1.90 3.39 -29.49
C LEU A 403 -2.49 4.17 -30.67
N ASP A 404 -3.54 4.95 -30.46
CA ASP A 404 -4.15 5.85 -31.45
C ASP A 404 -3.31 7.12 -31.71
N LYS A 405 -2.02 7.12 -31.31
CA LYS A 405 -1.04 8.20 -31.49
C LYS A 405 -1.30 9.46 -30.64
N ASN A 406 -2.16 9.37 -29.63
CA ASN A 406 -2.29 10.44 -28.63
C ASN A 406 -1.27 10.22 -27.48
N TYR A 407 -0.03 10.63 -27.74
CA TYR A 407 1.14 10.29 -26.92
C TYR A 407 1.19 10.96 -25.54
N ASN A 408 0.27 11.87 -25.21
CA ASN A 408 0.26 12.63 -23.96
C ASN A 408 -0.65 12.05 -22.88
N LEU A 409 -1.04 10.78 -22.97
CA LEU A 409 -2.06 10.21 -22.10
C LEU A 409 -1.63 8.97 -21.29
N LEU A 410 -0.38 8.53 -21.38
CA LEU A 410 0.10 7.42 -20.56
C LEU A 410 0.00 7.75 -19.06
N ALA A 411 -0.13 6.73 -18.22
CA ALA A 411 -0.32 6.88 -16.77
C ALA A 411 1.00 7.24 -16.04
N HIS A 412 1.68 8.29 -16.49
CA HIS A 412 2.93 8.81 -15.94
C HIS A 412 2.96 10.35 -16.04
N PRO A 413 3.52 11.08 -15.04
CA PRO A 413 3.56 12.53 -15.06
C PRO A 413 4.41 13.12 -16.20
N TYR A 414 5.49 12.42 -16.59
CA TYR A 414 6.40 12.82 -17.67
C TYR A 414 6.09 12.03 -18.93
N GLN A 415 5.25 12.59 -19.81
CA GLN A 415 4.68 11.86 -20.96
C GLN A 415 5.73 11.47 -22.01
N ASP A 416 6.68 12.35 -22.32
CA ASP A 416 7.76 12.06 -23.28
C ASP A 416 8.61 10.87 -22.83
N GLN A 417 8.95 10.84 -21.53
CA GLN A 417 9.69 9.73 -20.93
C GLN A 417 8.89 8.42 -21.02
N ALA A 418 7.62 8.46 -20.61
CA ALA A 418 6.76 7.27 -20.66
C ALA A 418 6.59 6.74 -22.08
N ASN A 419 6.43 7.63 -23.06
CA ASN A 419 6.33 7.29 -24.47
C ASN A 419 7.61 6.62 -24.98
N ALA A 420 8.78 7.18 -24.70
CA ALA A 420 10.06 6.60 -25.08
C ALA A 420 10.26 5.21 -24.45
N ILE A 421 9.96 5.06 -23.17
CA ILE A 421 10.08 3.80 -22.44
C ILE A 421 9.13 2.74 -23.01
N MET A 422 7.86 3.09 -23.20
CA MET A 422 6.86 2.15 -23.72
C MET A 422 7.22 1.68 -25.13
N THR A 423 7.61 2.61 -25.99
CA THR A 423 8.04 2.32 -27.36
C THR A 423 9.26 1.38 -27.37
N ARG A 424 10.28 1.67 -26.54
CA ARG A 424 11.46 0.82 -26.41
C ARG A 424 11.12 -0.59 -25.89
N ALA A 425 10.27 -0.68 -24.89
CA ALA A 425 9.88 -1.94 -24.30
C ALA A 425 9.14 -2.86 -25.30
N LEU A 426 8.21 -2.29 -26.08
CA LEU A 426 7.46 -3.02 -27.10
C LEU A 426 8.36 -3.43 -28.27
N THR A 427 9.21 -2.52 -28.78
CA THR A 427 10.10 -2.82 -29.91
C THR A 427 11.20 -3.81 -29.56
N SER A 428 11.61 -3.88 -28.27
CA SER A 428 12.55 -4.88 -27.80
C SER A 428 11.99 -6.31 -27.81
N GLY A 429 10.67 -6.47 -27.82
CA GLY A 429 9.97 -7.74 -27.73
C GLY A 429 9.94 -8.38 -26.33
N TYR A 430 10.58 -7.75 -25.32
CA TYR A 430 10.59 -8.26 -23.94
C TYR A 430 9.32 -7.96 -23.16
N TYR A 431 8.52 -7.02 -23.61
CA TYR A 431 7.26 -6.63 -22.99
C TYR A 431 6.12 -6.69 -24.01
N LYS A 432 4.96 -7.16 -23.58
CA LYS A 432 3.75 -7.23 -24.39
C LYS A 432 2.56 -6.63 -23.65
N LEU A 433 1.79 -5.85 -24.37
CA LEU A 433 0.50 -5.35 -23.88
C LEU A 433 -0.53 -6.47 -23.81
N PRO A 434 -1.48 -6.42 -22.86
CA PRO A 434 -2.51 -7.45 -22.70
C PRO A 434 -3.56 -7.36 -23.83
N HIS A 435 -3.43 -8.15 -24.87
CA HIS A 435 -4.30 -8.17 -26.07
C HIS A 435 -5.81 -8.24 -25.76
N GLN A 436 -6.21 -8.92 -24.69
CA GLN A 436 -7.63 -9.06 -24.32
C GLN A 436 -8.27 -7.75 -23.82
N LEU A 437 -7.47 -6.80 -23.38
CA LEU A 437 -7.92 -5.52 -22.79
C LEU A 437 -7.79 -4.36 -23.78
N ILE A 438 -6.87 -4.47 -24.71
CA ILE A 438 -6.51 -3.42 -25.65
C ILE A 438 -7.11 -3.75 -26.99
N LYS A 439 -8.12 -3.01 -27.42
CA LYS A 439 -8.59 -3.04 -28.79
C LYS A 439 -7.54 -2.31 -29.62
N ILE A 440 -6.74 -3.05 -30.39
CA ILE A 440 -5.97 -2.46 -31.48
C ILE A 440 -7.03 -1.94 -32.44
N PRO A 441 -7.06 -0.63 -32.77
CA PRO A 441 -8.02 -0.10 -33.71
C PRO A 441 -7.85 -0.86 -35.03
N ASP A 442 -8.89 -1.51 -35.52
CA ASP A 442 -8.94 -1.82 -36.94
C ASP A 442 -8.78 -0.46 -37.65
N GLU A 443 -7.90 -0.34 -38.62
CA GLU A 443 -7.57 0.90 -39.35
C GLU A 443 -8.81 1.60 -39.93
N LYS A 444 -9.99 1.04 -39.77
CA LYS A 444 -11.28 1.52 -40.32
C LYS A 444 -12.19 2.23 -39.32
N TYR A 445 -11.89 2.26 -38.02
CA TYR A 445 -12.75 2.93 -37.04
C TYR A 445 -12.02 4.12 -36.40
N SER A 446 -12.01 5.23 -37.13
CA SER A 446 -11.96 6.57 -36.50
C SER A 446 -13.42 6.97 -36.22
N PRO A 447 -13.91 6.95 -34.97
CA PRO A 447 -15.12 7.68 -34.67
C PRO A 447 -14.78 9.16 -34.92
N SER A 448 -15.35 9.73 -35.97
CA SER A 448 -15.27 11.21 -36.16
C SER A 448 -15.92 11.80 -34.91
N VAL A 449 -15.26 12.80 -34.31
CA VAL A 449 -15.77 13.58 -33.17
C VAL A 449 -17.15 14.17 -33.48
N ASP A 450 -17.48 14.30 -34.78
CA ASP A 450 -18.77 14.76 -35.30
C ASP A 450 -19.96 13.82 -34.98
N SER A 451 -19.73 12.56 -34.59
CA SER A 451 -20.81 11.62 -34.29
C SER A 451 -21.40 11.76 -32.88
N MET A 452 -20.78 12.52 -31.99
CA MET A 452 -21.28 12.69 -30.63
C MET A 452 -22.36 13.77 -30.46
N GLY A 453 -22.63 14.62 -31.45
CA GLY A 453 -23.76 15.56 -31.40
C GLY A 453 -23.77 16.53 -30.19
N LEU A 454 -22.62 16.70 -29.52
CA LEU A 454 -22.55 17.35 -28.21
C LEU A 454 -22.21 18.85 -28.24
N CYS A 455 -21.99 19.43 -29.42
CA CYS A 455 -21.80 20.86 -29.53
C CYS A 455 -22.98 21.51 -30.26
N SER A 456 -23.79 22.27 -29.55
CA SER A 456 -24.70 23.22 -30.18
C SER A 456 -23.89 24.23 -30.98
N LYS A 457 -24.32 24.50 -32.20
CA LYS A 457 -23.62 25.32 -33.21
C LYS A 457 -23.40 26.80 -32.85
N GLU A 458 -23.50 27.22 -31.60
CA GLU A 458 -23.55 28.66 -31.26
C GLU A 458 -22.33 29.23 -30.52
N SER A 459 -21.27 28.48 -30.24
CA SER A 459 -20.04 29.13 -29.74
C SER A 459 -18.85 28.90 -30.67
N GLN A 460 -18.47 29.97 -31.39
CA GLN A 460 -17.32 30.00 -32.30
C GLN A 460 -15.95 30.15 -31.59
N THR A 461 -15.85 29.92 -30.31
CA THR A 461 -14.57 29.95 -29.59
C THR A 461 -14.05 28.55 -29.37
N PRO A 462 -12.80 28.23 -29.74
CA PRO A 462 -12.19 26.95 -29.43
C PRO A 462 -11.97 26.85 -27.93
N PHE A 463 -12.68 25.93 -27.29
CA PHE A 463 -12.45 25.60 -25.91
C PHE A 463 -11.43 24.47 -25.83
N ASN A 464 -10.34 24.65 -25.08
CA ASN A 464 -9.52 23.55 -24.62
C ASN A 464 -10.16 23.01 -23.32
N ALA A 465 -10.70 21.81 -23.36
CA ALA A 465 -11.31 21.20 -22.20
C ALA A 465 -10.60 19.88 -21.91
N ASP A 466 -9.99 19.79 -20.73
CA ASP A 466 -9.56 18.51 -20.19
C ASP A 466 -10.73 17.87 -19.43
N PHE A 467 -11.27 16.79 -19.99
CA PHE A 467 -12.35 16.05 -19.34
C PHE A 467 -11.81 14.83 -18.59
N ASN A 468 -12.09 14.76 -17.32
CA ASN A 468 -11.94 13.55 -16.54
C ASN A 468 -13.26 12.79 -16.52
N VAL A 469 -13.34 11.65 -17.19
CA VAL A 469 -14.51 10.76 -17.12
C VAL A 469 -14.49 10.04 -15.78
N ILE A 470 -15.39 10.41 -14.90
CA ILE A 470 -15.55 9.78 -13.61
C ILE A 470 -16.79 8.90 -13.66
N ALA A 471 -16.55 7.62 -13.49
CA ALA A 471 -17.48 6.54 -13.22
C ALA A 471 -18.09 5.81 -14.39
N VAL A 472 -17.80 4.54 -14.39
CA VAL A 472 -18.62 3.51 -15.01
C VAL A 472 -18.92 2.48 -13.94
N GLY A 473 -20.14 2.46 -13.43
CA GLY A 473 -20.62 1.39 -12.55
C GLY A 473 -21.00 0.14 -13.38
N PRO A 474 -20.81 -1.09 -12.85
CA PRO A 474 -21.31 -2.27 -13.51
C PRO A 474 -22.82 -2.37 -13.36
N LYS A 475 -23.49 -2.58 -14.47
CA LYS A 475 -24.86 -3.11 -14.68
C LYS A 475 -25.78 -3.25 -13.43
N ILE A 476 -26.28 -2.17 -12.89
CA ILE A 476 -27.56 -2.16 -12.21
C ILE A 476 -28.15 -0.76 -12.42
N SER A 477 -29.01 -0.62 -13.46
CA SER A 477 -29.84 0.54 -13.79
C SER A 477 -29.11 1.80 -14.33
N PRO A 478 -29.77 2.76 -14.97
CA PRO A 478 -29.22 3.52 -16.08
C PRO A 478 -27.88 4.17 -15.75
N PHE A 479 -26.95 4.09 -16.70
CA PHE A 479 -25.57 4.58 -16.54
C PHE A 479 -25.58 6.08 -16.22
N LEU A 480 -25.18 6.43 -15.01
CA LEU A 480 -24.76 7.77 -14.64
C LEU A 480 -23.28 7.93 -15.02
N VAL A 481 -22.99 8.60 -16.11
CA VAL A 481 -21.64 9.05 -16.45
C VAL A 481 -21.49 10.45 -15.87
N ARG A 482 -20.69 10.60 -14.84
CA ARG A 482 -20.29 11.91 -14.31
C ARG A 482 -19.01 12.31 -14.98
N ILE A 483 -19.04 13.37 -15.79
CA ILE A 483 -17.88 13.98 -16.39
C ILE A 483 -17.53 15.21 -15.54
N GLU A 484 -16.36 15.20 -14.92
CA GLU A 484 -15.79 16.38 -14.28
C GLU A 484 -14.66 16.88 -15.19
N GLY A 485 -14.73 18.11 -15.64
CA GLY A 485 -13.71 18.73 -16.46
C GLY A 485 -13.40 20.14 -15.98
N ILE A 486 -12.22 20.61 -16.29
CA ILE A 486 -11.83 22.01 -16.10
C ILE A 486 -11.89 22.66 -17.48
N ILE A 487 -12.72 23.69 -17.62
CA ILE A 487 -12.80 24.49 -18.83
C ILE A 487 -11.85 25.67 -18.69
N TYR A 488 -10.84 25.76 -19.55
CA TYR A 488 -9.95 26.89 -19.61
C TYR A 488 -10.49 27.86 -20.64
N GLY A 489 -10.84 29.10 -20.23
CA GLY A 489 -11.12 30.17 -21.13
C GLY A 489 -9.84 30.70 -21.78
N GLN A 490 -9.89 31.13 -23.06
CA GLN A 490 -8.73 31.71 -23.74
C GLN A 490 -8.40 33.15 -23.30
N GLU A 491 -9.23 33.79 -22.49
CA GLU A 491 -8.91 35.09 -21.93
C GLU A 491 -8.35 34.94 -20.50
N PRO A 492 -7.28 35.70 -20.18
CA PRO A 492 -6.74 35.70 -18.81
C PRO A 492 -7.77 36.36 -17.89
N LEU A 493 -8.58 35.55 -17.23
CA LEU A 493 -9.37 36.02 -16.10
C LEU A 493 -8.40 36.50 -15.02
N HIS A 494 -8.56 37.71 -14.56
CA HIS A 494 -7.74 38.42 -13.57
C HIS A 494 -7.82 37.81 -12.16
N SER A 495 -8.31 36.61 -11.98
CA SER A 495 -8.29 35.85 -10.73
C SER A 495 -8.13 34.39 -11.05
N GLY A 496 -6.99 33.80 -10.65
CA GLY A 496 -6.54 32.46 -11.00
C GLY A 496 -7.32 31.30 -10.37
N GLU A 497 -8.64 31.35 -10.35
CA GLU A 497 -9.50 30.26 -9.92
C GLU A 497 -10.26 29.70 -11.11
N ALA A 498 -9.86 28.49 -11.55
CA ALA A 498 -10.62 27.71 -12.51
C ALA A 498 -11.79 27.04 -11.77
N GLU A 499 -13.03 27.37 -12.11
CA GLU A 499 -14.20 26.69 -11.57
C GLU A 499 -14.38 25.31 -12.20
N PRO A 500 -14.55 24.25 -11.40
CA PRO A 500 -14.84 22.92 -11.92
C PRO A 500 -16.26 22.88 -12.48
N VAL A 501 -16.39 22.59 -13.78
CA VAL A 501 -17.70 22.34 -14.41
C VAL A 501 -18.07 20.89 -14.24
N ARG A 502 -19.22 20.63 -13.61
CA ARG A 502 -19.79 19.29 -13.44
C ARG A 502 -20.88 19.06 -14.46
N VAL A 503 -20.63 18.17 -15.41
CA VAL A 503 -21.62 17.75 -16.40
C VAL A 503 -22.13 16.37 -16.04
N LEU A 504 -23.45 16.25 -15.80
CA LEU A 504 -24.11 14.97 -15.53
C LEU A 504 -24.81 14.54 -16.83
N LEU A 505 -24.33 13.48 -17.46
CA LEU A 505 -25.00 12.86 -18.59
C LEU A 505 -25.82 11.67 -18.08
N ILE A 506 -27.13 11.75 -18.28
CA ILE A 506 -28.07 10.65 -17.98
C ILE A 506 -28.47 10.03 -19.31
N SER A 507 -28.05 8.79 -19.56
CA SER A 507 -28.57 8.02 -20.69
C SER A 507 -29.88 7.35 -20.29
N SER A 508 -30.94 7.61 -21.04
CA SER A 508 -32.26 7.01 -20.81
C SER A 508 -32.43 5.65 -21.51
N GLU A 509 -31.44 5.21 -22.30
CA GLU A 509 -31.56 3.96 -23.06
C GLU A 509 -30.56 2.91 -22.59
N GLY A 510 -31.11 1.91 -21.88
CA GLY A 510 -30.38 0.73 -21.39
C GLY A 510 -30.15 -0.32 -22.48
N SER A 511 -29.37 0.00 -23.49
CA SER A 511 -28.89 -0.99 -24.44
C SER A 511 -27.50 -0.64 -24.92
N TYR A 512 -26.53 -1.30 -24.27
CA TYR A 512 -25.26 -1.69 -24.92
C TYR A 512 -24.67 -2.88 -24.20
#